data_98549f498100f20e69fe2eacca25b859
#
_entry.id   98549f498100f20e69fe2eacca25b859
#
_cell.length_a   1.000
_cell.length_b   1.000
_cell.length_c   1.000
_cell.angle_alpha   90.00
_cell.angle_beta   90.00
_cell.angle_gamma   90.00
#
_symmetry.space_group_name_H-M   'P 1'
#
loop_
_entity.id
_entity.type
_entity.pdbx_description
1 polymer ?
#
loop_
_entity_poly.entity_id
_entity_poly.type
_entity_poly.pdbx_seq_one_letter_code
_entity_poly.pdbx_strand_id
1 'polypeptide(L)'
;MTTVIMDDGTPPAHAKPAEEGQAMSVPERGTGVYDDLEAEQDRLDEVLGTLGKDDWGRPSAAAGWSVSDVVLHLAQTEELVVASAQGDPAPFARDPGQGGSVDEFAERRVADERNAPLDAVYQRWRSASHTALGALRGCPPGTRLPWATSPLAPATLATTRLAEHWAHALDITGPLGIAYPDTARLRHIAWLAVRTLPYAFEVAGLTARPVRCELTGPDGDQWDFGPAEAESRICGAAGAFCRVAAQRLAAEASGLTATGPDAATALRLVRTYA
;
A
#
# COMPACT_ATOMS: atom_id res chain seq x y z
N MET A 1 -48.42 26.33 1.60
CA MET A 1 -48.36 25.01 2.25
C MET A 1 -47.75 24.06 1.23
N THR A 2 -46.43 23.93 1.23
CA THR A 2 -45.70 23.05 0.31
C THR A 2 -45.06 21.94 1.15
N THR A 3 -45.56 20.75 0.96
CA THR A 3 -45.11 19.56 1.66
C THR A 3 -43.75 19.12 1.12
N VAL A 4 -42.72 19.16 1.98
CA VAL A 4 -41.39 18.59 1.70
C VAL A 4 -41.46 17.10 1.97
N ILE A 5 -41.28 16.29 0.93
CA ILE A 5 -41.12 14.83 1.03
C ILE A 5 -39.67 14.60 1.46
N MET A 6 -39.46 14.02 2.64
CA MET A 6 -38.18 13.52 3.12
C MET A 6 -37.82 12.27 2.31
N ASP A 7 -36.71 12.34 1.59
CA ASP A 7 -36.11 11.20 0.91
C ASP A 7 -35.45 10.29 1.96
N ASP A 8 -35.95 9.07 2.04
CA ASP A 8 -35.54 8.00 2.95
C ASP A 8 -34.26 7.39 2.38
N GLY A 9 -33.13 7.88 2.87
CA GLY A 9 -31.77 7.51 2.46
C GLY A 9 -31.40 6.05 2.82
N THR A 10 -31.92 5.10 2.05
CA THR A 10 -31.44 3.72 2.06
C THR A 10 -30.13 3.64 1.29
N PRO A 11 -29.02 3.18 1.90
CA PRO A 11 -27.77 3.00 1.16
C PRO A 11 -27.95 1.91 0.09
N PRO A 12 -27.34 2.06 -1.10
CA PRO A 12 -27.46 1.07 -2.17
C PRO A 12 -26.93 -0.30 -1.72
N ALA A 13 -27.71 -1.32 -2.00
CA ALA A 13 -27.38 -2.72 -1.75
C ALA A 13 -26.02 -3.07 -2.40
N HIS A 14 -25.21 -3.82 -1.64
CA HIS A 14 -23.91 -4.34 -2.02
C HIS A 14 -23.85 -4.76 -3.49
N ALA A 15 -23.02 -4.08 -4.28
CA ALA A 15 -22.66 -4.51 -5.61
C ALA A 15 -21.97 -5.88 -5.50
N LYS A 16 -22.44 -6.87 -6.26
CA LYS A 16 -21.79 -8.17 -6.40
C LYS A 16 -20.36 -7.93 -6.90
N PRO A 17 -19.36 -8.67 -6.38
CA PRO A 17 -18.02 -8.60 -6.94
C PRO A 17 -18.09 -8.94 -8.43
N ALA A 18 -17.45 -8.12 -9.26
CA ALA A 18 -17.30 -8.37 -10.69
C ALA A 18 -16.75 -9.78 -10.89
N GLU A 19 -17.35 -10.51 -11.83
CA GLU A 19 -16.91 -11.84 -12.23
C GLU A 19 -15.39 -11.83 -12.51
N GLU A 20 -14.74 -12.90 -12.12
CA GLU A 20 -13.30 -13.16 -12.25
C GLU A 20 -12.82 -12.91 -13.70
N GLY A 21 -12.51 -11.66 -14.01
CA GLY A 21 -11.72 -11.33 -15.18
C GLY A 21 -10.36 -12.01 -15.03
N GLN A 22 -9.97 -12.76 -16.04
CA GLN A 22 -8.78 -13.57 -16.22
C GLN A 22 -7.68 -13.28 -15.22
N ALA A 23 -7.38 -14.26 -14.37
CA ALA A 23 -6.31 -14.21 -13.39
C ALA A 23 -5.00 -13.82 -14.11
N MET A 24 -4.59 -12.57 -13.97
CA MET A 24 -3.22 -12.18 -14.29
C MET A 24 -2.34 -12.93 -13.29
N SER A 25 -1.76 -14.04 -13.73
CA SER A 25 -0.76 -14.76 -12.96
C SER A 25 0.40 -13.83 -12.68
N VAL A 26 0.83 -13.78 -11.42
CA VAL A 26 2.12 -13.18 -11.05
C VAL A 26 3.18 -13.90 -11.90
N PRO A 27 4.00 -13.19 -12.68
CA PRO A 27 4.98 -13.87 -13.53
C PRO A 27 6.01 -14.60 -12.66
N GLU A 28 6.17 -15.89 -12.90
CA GLU A 28 7.15 -16.78 -12.25
C GLU A 28 8.60 -16.50 -12.71
N ARG A 29 9.13 -15.33 -12.44
CA ARG A 29 10.59 -15.07 -12.51
C ARG A 29 10.95 -14.01 -11.48
N GLY A 30 11.06 -14.42 -10.24
CA GLY A 30 11.48 -13.64 -9.09
C GLY A 30 11.30 -14.46 -7.82
N THR A 31 12.00 -14.10 -6.78
CA THR A 31 11.69 -14.49 -5.42
C THR A 31 10.19 -14.28 -5.18
N GLY A 32 9.52 -15.18 -4.45
CA GLY A 32 8.10 -15.01 -4.16
C GLY A 32 7.86 -13.73 -3.34
N VAL A 33 6.63 -13.17 -3.39
CA VAL A 33 6.31 -11.92 -2.69
C VAL A 33 6.66 -11.95 -1.21
N TYR A 34 6.64 -13.11 -0.58
CA TYR A 34 7.03 -13.26 0.83
C TYR A 34 8.54 -13.06 1.05
N ASP A 35 9.37 -13.57 0.14
CA ASP A 35 10.82 -13.41 0.20
C ASP A 35 11.21 -11.96 -0.16
N ASP A 36 10.48 -11.35 -1.08
CA ASP A 36 10.66 -9.94 -1.44
C ASP A 36 10.22 -8.99 -0.31
N LEU A 37 9.15 -9.34 0.44
CA LEU A 37 8.76 -8.61 1.64
C LEU A 37 9.82 -8.73 2.73
N GLU A 38 10.32 -9.95 2.99
CA GLU A 38 11.40 -10.18 3.95
C GLU A 38 12.64 -9.34 3.60
N ALA A 39 13.08 -9.40 2.35
CA ALA A 39 14.23 -8.63 1.89
C ALA A 39 14.03 -7.10 1.96
N GLU A 40 12.78 -6.60 1.84
CA GLU A 40 12.49 -5.19 2.04
C GLU A 40 12.49 -4.79 3.51
N GLN A 41 11.98 -5.67 4.40
CA GLN A 41 12.04 -5.50 5.85
C GLN A 41 13.49 -5.53 6.35
N ASP A 42 14.31 -6.48 5.89
CA ASP A 42 15.73 -6.57 6.24
C ASP A 42 16.49 -5.31 5.82
N ARG A 43 16.20 -4.80 4.63
CA ARG A 43 16.81 -3.57 4.13
C ARG A 43 16.45 -2.35 4.97
N LEU A 44 15.20 -2.25 5.42
CA LEU A 44 14.80 -1.20 6.33
C LEU A 44 15.46 -1.38 7.70
N ASP A 45 15.58 -2.62 8.20
CA ASP A 45 16.30 -2.94 9.44
C ASP A 45 17.76 -2.49 9.39
N GLU A 46 18.44 -2.74 8.27
CA GLU A 46 19.82 -2.25 8.04
C GLU A 46 19.89 -0.72 8.14
N VAL A 47 18.96 0.01 7.51
CA VAL A 47 18.90 1.46 7.60
C VAL A 47 18.69 1.92 9.05
N LEU A 48 17.67 1.38 9.72
CA LEU A 48 17.32 1.75 11.09
C LEU A 48 18.46 1.46 12.08
N GLY A 49 19.21 0.38 11.86
CA GLY A 49 20.37 0.00 12.65
C GLY A 49 21.57 0.98 12.55
N THR A 50 21.59 1.82 11.51
CA THR A 50 22.62 2.87 11.36
C THR A 50 22.26 4.19 12.03
N LEU A 51 20.98 4.38 12.42
CA LEU A 51 20.50 5.66 12.95
C LEU A 51 20.99 5.93 14.36
N GLY A 52 21.48 7.15 14.57
CA GLY A 52 21.75 7.68 15.91
C GLY A 52 20.44 7.98 16.66
N LYS A 53 20.51 8.03 17.99
CA LYS A 53 19.32 8.29 18.83
C LYS A 53 18.56 9.57 18.43
N ASP A 54 19.27 10.60 18.01
CA ASP A 54 18.68 11.89 17.63
C ASP A 54 17.93 11.80 16.29
N ASP A 55 18.33 10.90 15.38
CA ASP A 55 17.70 10.72 14.07
C ASP A 55 16.27 10.19 14.21
N TRP A 56 15.99 9.38 15.23
CA TRP A 56 14.65 8.83 15.47
C TRP A 56 13.61 9.90 15.81
N GLY A 57 14.03 11.01 16.41
CA GLY A 57 13.17 12.15 16.70
C GLY A 57 13.02 13.15 15.55
N ARG A 58 13.76 12.99 14.46
CA ARG A 58 13.70 13.92 13.32
C ARG A 58 12.38 13.76 12.55
N PRO A 59 11.87 14.85 11.97
CA PRO A 59 10.71 14.76 11.07
C PRO A 59 10.97 13.82 9.90
N SER A 60 10.00 12.96 9.61
CA SER A 60 9.97 12.14 8.40
C SER A 60 9.28 12.91 7.25
N ALA A 61 9.20 12.32 6.05
CA ALA A 61 8.41 12.88 4.96
C ALA A 61 6.90 12.62 5.14
N ALA A 62 6.48 11.69 6.03
CA ALA A 62 5.09 11.56 6.43
C ALA A 62 4.69 12.75 7.33
N ALA A 63 3.77 13.57 6.86
CA ALA A 63 3.41 14.84 7.50
C ALA A 63 2.99 14.64 8.97
N GLY A 64 3.62 15.37 9.88
CA GLY A 64 3.33 15.30 11.31
C GLY A 64 3.97 14.14 12.06
N TRP A 65 4.71 13.26 11.39
CA TRP A 65 5.35 12.08 11.98
C TRP A 65 6.88 12.22 12.02
N SER A 66 7.46 11.80 13.12
CA SER A 66 8.90 11.55 13.26
C SER A 66 9.27 10.20 12.62
N VAL A 67 10.57 9.93 12.52
CA VAL A 67 11.08 8.60 12.11
C VAL A 67 10.53 7.51 13.06
N SER A 68 10.53 7.76 14.37
CA SER A 68 9.97 6.83 15.36
C SER A 68 8.48 6.56 15.15
N ASP A 69 7.69 7.59 14.81
CA ASP A 69 6.25 7.45 14.54
C ASP A 69 6.01 6.56 13.31
N VAL A 70 6.82 6.70 12.27
CA VAL A 70 6.74 5.84 11.08
C VAL A 70 7.04 4.37 11.42
N VAL A 71 8.09 4.10 12.21
CA VAL A 71 8.42 2.73 12.62
C VAL A 71 7.34 2.16 13.56
N LEU A 72 6.78 2.98 14.44
CA LEU A 72 5.66 2.60 15.30
C LEU A 72 4.42 2.22 14.47
N HIS A 73 4.08 3.02 13.45
CA HIS A 73 3.00 2.72 12.51
C HIS A 73 3.22 1.37 11.80
N LEU A 74 4.43 1.14 11.31
CA LEU A 74 4.76 -0.15 10.67
C LEU A 74 4.59 -1.32 11.66
N ALA A 75 5.04 -1.16 12.91
CA ALA A 75 4.84 -2.19 13.95
C ALA A 75 3.35 -2.49 14.17
N GLN A 76 2.56 -1.45 14.37
CA GLN A 76 1.11 -1.55 14.62
C GLN A 76 0.37 -2.20 13.45
N THR A 77 0.76 -1.91 12.22
CA THR A 77 0.14 -2.51 11.03
C THR A 77 0.55 -3.96 10.80
N GLU A 78 1.78 -4.35 11.16
CA GLU A 78 2.17 -5.77 11.16
C GLU A 78 1.42 -6.58 12.23
N GLU A 79 1.16 -6.00 13.40
CA GLU A 79 0.31 -6.63 14.42
C GLU A 79 -1.13 -6.86 13.92
N LEU A 80 -1.67 -5.95 13.10
CA LEU A 80 -2.96 -6.16 12.43
C LEU A 80 -2.91 -7.34 11.45
N VAL A 81 -1.79 -7.56 10.74
CA VAL A 81 -1.61 -8.74 9.89
C VAL A 81 -1.67 -10.01 10.71
N VAL A 82 -0.99 -10.04 11.86
CA VAL A 82 -1.01 -11.21 12.77
C VAL A 82 -2.43 -11.50 13.26
N ALA A 83 -3.14 -10.48 13.73
CA ALA A 83 -4.53 -10.61 14.18
C ALA A 83 -5.44 -11.14 13.06
N SER A 84 -5.29 -10.60 11.85
CA SER A 84 -6.02 -11.04 10.68
C SER A 84 -5.75 -12.52 10.34
N ALA A 85 -4.48 -12.94 10.36
CA ALA A 85 -4.10 -14.33 10.11
C ALA A 85 -4.62 -15.30 11.17
N GLN A 86 -4.82 -14.83 12.40
CA GLN A 86 -5.43 -15.57 13.50
C GLN A 86 -6.97 -15.60 13.44
N GLY A 87 -7.57 -14.89 12.45
CA GLY A 87 -9.01 -14.81 12.29
C GLY A 87 -9.68 -13.88 13.29
N ASP A 88 -8.95 -12.96 13.91
CA ASP A 88 -9.49 -11.94 14.80
C ASP A 88 -10.00 -10.74 14.00
N PRO A 89 -11.33 -10.52 13.90
CA PRO A 89 -11.88 -9.35 13.20
C PRO A 89 -11.90 -8.09 14.06
N ALA A 90 -11.66 -8.18 15.37
CA ALA A 90 -11.85 -7.08 16.30
C ALA A 90 -11.03 -5.83 15.95
N PRO A 91 -9.76 -5.94 15.51
CA PRO A 91 -8.98 -4.76 15.12
C PRO A 91 -9.55 -4.01 13.90
N PHE A 92 -10.39 -4.68 13.10
CA PHE A 92 -11.00 -4.13 11.87
C PHE A 92 -12.47 -3.73 12.09
N ALA A 93 -13.04 -4.05 13.25
CA ALA A 93 -14.36 -3.59 13.63
C ALA A 93 -14.33 -2.07 13.76
N ARG A 94 -15.02 -1.37 12.86
CA ARG A 94 -15.19 0.08 12.99
C ARG A 94 -15.98 0.33 14.27
N ASP A 95 -15.46 1.18 15.14
CA ASP A 95 -16.26 1.72 16.24
C ASP A 95 -17.45 2.48 15.61
N PRO A 96 -18.70 2.07 15.87
CA PRO A 96 -19.88 2.70 15.26
C PRO A 96 -19.99 4.20 15.53
N GLY A 97 -19.24 4.73 16.50
CA GLY A 97 -19.20 6.15 16.86
C GLY A 97 -18.03 6.94 16.26
N GLN A 98 -17.06 6.30 15.62
CA GLN A 98 -15.87 6.94 15.09
C GLN A 98 -15.75 6.69 13.58
N GLY A 99 -16.64 7.28 12.79
CA GLY A 99 -16.44 7.40 11.35
C GLY A 99 -15.10 8.09 11.05
N GLY A 100 -14.22 7.49 10.23
CA GLY A 100 -12.94 8.09 9.87
C GLY A 100 -12.28 7.32 8.74
N SER A 101 -11.31 7.96 8.08
CA SER A 101 -10.48 7.33 7.06
C SER A 101 -9.47 6.36 7.68
N VAL A 102 -8.82 5.54 6.82
CA VAL A 102 -7.70 4.69 7.24
C VAL A 102 -6.56 5.53 7.81
N ASP A 103 -6.31 6.70 7.22
CA ASP A 103 -5.27 7.63 7.69
C ASP A 103 -5.57 8.18 9.09
N GLU A 104 -6.82 8.57 9.36
CA GLU A 104 -7.22 9.02 10.71
C GLU A 104 -7.14 7.91 11.75
N PHE A 105 -7.41 6.66 11.36
CA PHE A 105 -7.22 5.51 12.23
C PHE A 105 -5.73 5.30 12.55
N ALA A 106 -4.84 5.38 11.55
CA ALA A 106 -3.41 5.26 11.73
C ALA A 106 -2.86 6.38 12.63
N GLU A 107 -3.27 7.64 12.37
CA GLU A 107 -2.84 8.80 13.17
C GLU A 107 -3.23 8.64 14.65
N ARG A 108 -4.45 8.22 14.95
CA ARG A 108 -4.89 7.99 16.35
C ARG A 108 -4.02 6.93 17.03
N ARG A 109 -3.80 5.79 16.37
CA ARG A 109 -2.98 4.71 16.96
C ARG A 109 -1.54 5.15 17.24
N VAL A 110 -0.93 5.89 16.32
CA VAL A 110 0.40 6.45 16.53
C VAL A 110 0.39 7.47 17.65
N ALA A 111 -0.59 8.38 17.68
CA ALA A 111 -0.70 9.41 18.73
C ALA A 111 -0.83 8.82 20.14
N ASP A 112 -1.58 7.73 20.30
CA ASP A 112 -1.79 7.04 21.57
C ASP A 112 -0.49 6.46 22.14
N GLU A 113 0.47 6.07 21.30
CA GLU A 113 1.70 5.39 21.71
C GLU A 113 2.99 6.17 21.35
N ARG A 114 2.89 7.40 20.84
CA ARG A 114 4.01 8.22 20.34
C ARG A 114 5.18 8.38 21.31
N ASN A 115 4.93 8.27 22.60
CA ASN A 115 5.95 8.43 23.65
C ASN A 115 6.58 7.10 24.08
N ALA A 116 6.36 6.01 23.36
CA ALA A 116 6.99 4.74 23.65
C ALA A 116 8.53 4.84 23.53
N PRO A 117 9.30 4.12 24.39
CA PRO A 117 10.76 4.11 24.29
C PRO A 117 11.24 3.62 22.92
N LEU A 118 12.23 4.30 22.33
CA LEU A 118 12.74 4.02 20.98
C LEU A 118 13.13 2.55 20.80
N ASP A 119 13.88 2.00 21.75
CA ASP A 119 14.31 0.58 21.70
C ASP A 119 13.09 -0.36 21.69
N ALA A 120 12.03 -0.02 22.43
CA ALA A 120 10.79 -0.78 22.44
C ALA A 120 10.06 -0.70 21.10
N VAL A 121 9.98 0.47 20.48
CA VAL A 121 9.39 0.67 19.15
C VAL A 121 10.13 -0.16 18.10
N TYR A 122 11.45 -0.07 18.08
CA TYR A 122 12.29 -0.80 17.13
C TYR A 122 12.17 -2.33 17.28
N GLN A 123 12.28 -2.85 18.51
CA GLN A 123 12.14 -4.29 18.75
C GLN A 123 10.72 -4.79 18.46
N ARG A 124 9.69 -3.99 18.75
CA ARG A 124 8.30 -4.29 18.43
C ARG A 124 8.10 -4.45 16.93
N TRP A 125 8.61 -3.50 16.12
CA TRP A 125 8.53 -3.58 14.67
C TRP A 125 9.23 -4.83 14.13
N ARG A 126 10.45 -5.13 14.55
CA ARG A 126 11.18 -6.35 14.13
C ARG A 126 10.41 -7.62 14.47
N SER A 127 9.92 -7.72 15.70
CA SER A 127 9.15 -8.89 16.15
C SER A 127 7.83 -9.04 15.40
N ALA A 128 7.09 -7.93 15.21
CA ALA A 128 5.83 -7.93 14.49
C ALA A 128 6.01 -8.31 13.01
N SER A 129 7.02 -7.75 12.33
CA SER A 129 7.35 -8.06 10.94
C SER A 129 7.67 -9.54 10.74
N HIS A 130 8.55 -10.12 11.59
CA HIS A 130 8.88 -11.53 11.53
C HIS A 130 7.65 -12.42 11.78
N THR A 131 6.83 -12.09 12.78
CA THR A 131 5.63 -12.86 13.13
C THR A 131 4.57 -12.80 12.02
N ALA A 132 4.33 -11.60 11.46
CA ALA A 132 3.37 -11.38 10.38
C ALA A 132 3.77 -12.16 9.11
N LEU A 133 5.04 -12.10 8.72
CA LEU A 133 5.55 -12.84 7.57
C LEU A 133 5.40 -14.35 7.76
N GLY A 134 5.74 -14.88 8.96
CA GLY A 134 5.53 -16.28 9.30
C GLY A 134 4.06 -16.69 9.24
N ALA A 135 3.16 -15.85 9.75
CA ALA A 135 1.72 -16.07 9.70
C ALA A 135 1.19 -16.11 8.25
N LEU A 136 1.63 -15.18 7.40
CA LEU A 136 1.23 -15.14 5.98
C LEU A 136 1.73 -16.37 5.21
N ARG A 137 2.98 -16.78 5.42
CA ARG A 137 3.55 -18.01 4.81
C ARG A 137 2.83 -19.28 5.27
N GLY A 138 2.33 -19.29 6.51
CA GLY A 138 1.61 -20.43 7.10
C GLY A 138 0.14 -20.53 6.69
N CYS A 139 -0.42 -19.58 5.98
CA CYS A 139 -1.83 -19.62 5.58
C CYS A 139 -2.12 -20.74 4.58
N PRO A 140 -3.17 -21.55 4.78
CA PRO A 140 -3.60 -22.55 3.79
C PRO A 140 -3.99 -21.90 2.44
N PRO A 141 -3.86 -22.66 1.33
CA PRO A 141 -4.37 -22.23 0.02
C PRO A 141 -5.86 -21.83 0.08
N GLY A 142 -6.22 -20.75 -0.61
CA GLY A 142 -7.60 -20.26 -0.65
C GLY A 142 -8.02 -19.42 0.56
N THR A 143 -7.14 -19.22 1.56
CA THR A 143 -7.42 -18.34 2.71
C THR A 143 -7.74 -16.92 2.25
N ARG A 144 -8.72 -16.31 2.92
CA ARG A 144 -9.05 -14.88 2.79
C ARG A 144 -8.95 -14.26 4.19
N LEU A 145 -8.06 -13.31 4.31
CA LEU A 145 -7.76 -12.63 5.56
C LEU A 145 -8.57 -11.35 5.67
N PRO A 146 -9.27 -11.10 6.79
CA PRO A 146 -9.91 -9.81 7.05
C PRO A 146 -8.90 -8.65 6.87
N TRP A 147 -9.30 -7.61 6.14
CA TRP A 147 -8.49 -6.40 5.98
C TRP A 147 -9.39 -5.17 5.81
N ALA A 148 -8.80 -3.98 5.89
CA ALA A 148 -9.51 -2.70 6.07
C ALA A 148 -10.81 -2.52 5.24
N THR A 149 -10.78 -2.79 3.93
CA THR A 149 -11.93 -2.59 3.03
C THR A 149 -12.55 -3.90 2.55
N SER A 150 -11.74 -4.95 2.39
CA SER A 150 -12.20 -6.25 1.91
C SER A 150 -11.21 -7.35 2.28
N PRO A 151 -11.65 -8.61 2.42
CA PRO A 151 -10.75 -9.72 2.69
C PRO A 151 -9.74 -9.93 1.54
N LEU A 152 -8.45 -10.08 1.89
CA LEU A 152 -7.36 -10.27 0.95
C LEU A 152 -6.80 -11.70 0.99
N ALA A 153 -6.29 -12.17 -0.15
CA ALA A 153 -5.44 -13.35 -0.15
C ALA A 153 -4.11 -13.05 0.57
N PRO A 154 -3.48 -14.03 1.26
CA PRO A 154 -2.22 -13.80 1.98
C PRO A 154 -1.11 -13.17 1.13
N ALA A 155 -0.94 -13.60 -0.13
CA ALA A 155 0.04 -13.02 -1.05
C ALA A 155 -0.30 -11.56 -1.42
N THR A 156 -1.58 -11.22 -1.58
CA THR A 156 -1.98 -9.83 -1.82
C THR A 156 -1.73 -8.97 -0.59
N LEU A 157 -2.02 -9.49 0.61
CA LEU A 157 -1.72 -8.79 1.85
C LEU A 157 -0.20 -8.60 2.03
N ALA A 158 0.62 -9.60 1.71
CA ALA A 158 2.08 -9.45 1.69
C ALA A 158 2.53 -8.35 0.70
N THR A 159 1.86 -8.24 -0.47
CA THR A 159 2.16 -7.17 -1.43
C THR A 159 1.83 -5.79 -0.87
N THR A 160 0.71 -5.63 -0.15
CA THR A 160 0.39 -4.36 0.51
C THR A 160 1.44 -4.02 1.57
N ARG A 161 1.90 -5.00 2.35
CA ARG A 161 2.94 -4.78 3.37
C ARG A 161 4.29 -4.39 2.75
N LEU A 162 4.65 -5.00 1.61
CA LEU A 162 5.85 -4.62 0.88
C LEU A 162 5.76 -3.16 0.38
N ALA A 163 4.61 -2.77 -0.16
CA ALA A 163 4.37 -1.39 -0.60
C ALA A 163 4.49 -0.38 0.55
N GLU A 164 3.93 -0.70 1.73
CA GLU A 164 4.00 0.12 2.94
C GLU A 164 5.44 0.26 3.46
N HIS A 165 6.17 -0.86 3.59
CA HIS A 165 7.57 -0.82 4.05
C HIS A 165 8.44 0.02 3.11
N TRP A 166 8.31 -0.17 1.81
CA TRP A 166 9.03 0.62 0.82
C TRP A 166 8.67 2.11 0.86
N ALA A 167 7.38 2.45 0.90
CA ALA A 167 6.95 3.84 0.93
C ALA A 167 7.41 4.56 2.20
N HIS A 168 7.29 3.90 3.34
CA HIS A 168 7.73 4.45 4.62
C HIS A 168 9.25 4.46 4.80
N ALA A 169 9.98 3.53 4.16
CA ALA A 169 11.43 3.64 4.06
C ALA A 169 11.85 4.90 3.31
N LEU A 170 11.13 5.31 2.25
CA LEU A 170 11.36 6.59 1.57
C LEU A 170 11.05 7.79 2.49
N ASP A 171 10.00 7.69 3.31
CA ASP A 171 9.64 8.74 4.27
C ASP A 171 10.73 8.94 5.34
N ILE A 172 11.45 7.88 5.69
CA ILE A 172 12.57 7.92 6.64
C ILE A 172 13.84 8.40 5.95
N THR A 173 14.22 7.76 4.85
CA THR A 173 15.53 7.92 4.23
C THR A 173 15.68 9.25 3.51
N GLY A 174 14.63 9.75 2.87
CA GLY A 174 14.64 11.00 2.12
C GLY A 174 15.10 12.20 2.97
N PRO A 175 14.41 12.54 4.07
CA PRO A 175 14.80 13.64 4.95
C PRO A 175 16.15 13.45 5.65
N LEU A 176 16.60 12.20 5.83
CA LEU A 176 17.90 11.89 6.41
C LEU A 176 19.05 11.92 5.38
N GLY A 177 18.73 12.02 4.09
CA GLY A 177 19.73 11.99 3.02
C GLY A 177 20.37 10.61 2.81
N ILE A 178 19.70 9.55 3.22
CA ILE A 178 20.15 8.15 3.07
C ILE A 178 19.71 7.64 1.70
N ALA A 179 20.61 7.05 0.92
CA ALA A 179 20.28 6.47 -0.36
C ALA A 179 19.40 5.22 -0.20
N TYR A 180 18.26 5.19 -0.91
CA TYR A 180 17.35 4.05 -0.95
C TYR A 180 16.98 3.72 -2.41
N PRO A 181 17.91 3.07 -3.16
CA PRO A 181 17.73 2.82 -4.59
C PRO A 181 16.58 1.87 -4.87
N ASP A 182 15.96 2.04 -6.02
CA ASP A 182 14.90 1.14 -6.50
C ASP A 182 15.44 -0.27 -6.76
N THR A 183 14.60 -1.27 -6.56
CA THR A 183 14.92 -2.69 -6.78
C THR A 183 13.83 -3.37 -7.61
N ALA A 184 14.08 -4.57 -8.12
CA ALA A 184 13.10 -5.36 -8.87
C ALA A 184 11.83 -5.68 -8.05
N ARG A 185 11.86 -5.60 -6.72
CA ARG A 185 10.69 -5.75 -5.84
C ARG A 185 9.57 -4.76 -6.14
N LEU A 186 9.89 -3.60 -6.73
CA LEU A 186 8.89 -2.64 -7.19
C LEU A 186 7.88 -3.23 -8.18
N ARG A 187 8.18 -4.37 -8.79
CA ARG A 187 7.23 -5.05 -9.67
C ARG A 187 5.95 -5.46 -8.96
N HIS A 188 6.04 -5.88 -7.70
CA HIS A 188 4.88 -6.19 -6.87
C HIS A 188 4.04 -4.93 -6.57
N ILE A 189 4.72 -3.81 -6.30
CA ILE A 189 4.06 -2.53 -6.01
C ILE A 189 3.36 -2.00 -7.26
N ALA A 190 4.03 -2.04 -8.43
CA ALA A 190 3.44 -1.66 -9.71
C ALA A 190 2.21 -2.53 -10.05
N TRP A 191 2.30 -3.86 -9.83
CA TRP A 191 1.18 -4.77 -10.01
C TRP A 191 0.00 -4.40 -9.10
N LEU A 192 0.25 -4.14 -7.81
CA LEU A 192 -0.77 -3.72 -6.86
C LEU A 192 -1.45 -2.42 -7.30
N ALA A 193 -0.66 -1.42 -7.68
CA ALA A 193 -1.15 -0.13 -8.12
C ALA A 193 -2.08 -0.23 -9.34
N VAL A 194 -1.71 -1.05 -10.33
CA VAL A 194 -2.57 -1.29 -11.51
C VAL A 194 -3.84 -2.05 -11.12
N ARG A 195 -3.74 -3.02 -10.22
CA ARG A 195 -4.88 -3.82 -9.77
C ARG A 195 -5.89 -3.01 -8.96
N THR A 196 -5.47 -1.97 -8.26
CA THR A 196 -6.35 -1.09 -7.48
C THR A 196 -6.96 0.06 -8.30
N LEU A 197 -6.53 0.27 -9.55
CA LEU A 197 -7.08 1.32 -10.42
C LEU A 197 -8.60 1.30 -10.55
N PRO A 198 -9.28 0.15 -10.80
CA PRO A 198 -10.74 0.15 -10.90
C PRO A 198 -11.42 0.70 -9.66
N TYR A 199 -10.92 0.32 -8.47
CA TYR A 199 -11.42 0.84 -7.20
C TYR A 199 -11.15 2.35 -7.05
N ALA A 200 -9.98 2.83 -7.45
CA ALA A 200 -9.66 4.25 -7.39
C ALA A 200 -10.58 5.11 -8.29
N PHE A 201 -10.96 4.59 -9.46
CA PHE A 201 -11.97 5.22 -10.31
C PHE A 201 -13.36 5.23 -9.66
N GLU A 202 -13.78 4.12 -9.07
CA GLU A 202 -15.07 3.99 -8.37
C GLU A 202 -15.17 5.01 -7.21
N VAL A 203 -14.15 5.11 -6.38
CA VAL A 203 -14.08 6.10 -5.29
C VAL A 203 -14.16 7.53 -5.81
N ALA A 204 -13.60 7.79 -6.99
CA ALA A 204 -13.68 9.09 -7.66
C ALA A 204 -15.04 9.33 -8.37
N GLY A 205 -15.98 8.39 -8.32
CA GLY A 205 -17.27 8.47 -9.02
C GLY A 205 -17.14 8.36 -10.54
N LEU A 206 -16.06 7.75 -11.03
CA LEU A 206 -15.77 7.60 -12.45
C LEU A 206 -15.87 6.13 -12.89
N THR A 207 -16.22 5.90 -14.15
CA THR A 207 -16.21 4.56 -14.72
C THR A 207 -14.78 4.15 -15.04
N ALA A 208 -14.33 3.03 -14.45
CA ALA A 208 -13.03 2.46 -14.75
C ALA A 208 -12.98 1.95 -16.19
N ARG A 209 -11.89 2.28 -16.90
CA ARG A 209 -11.58 1.75 -18.22
C ARG A 209 -10.20 1.08 -18.20
N PRO A 210 -9.96 0.12 -19.11
CA PRO A 210 -8.68 -0.56 -19.16
C PRO A 210 -7.53 0.42 -19.43
N VAL A 211 -6.47 0.28 -18.64
CA VAL A 211 -5.21 1.02 -18.81
C VAL A 211 -4.06 0.04 -18.92
N ARG A 212 -3.21 0.23 -19.90
CA ARG A 212 -1.95 -0.47 -20.09
C ARG A 212 -0.83 0.32 -19.43
N CYS A 213 -0.06 -0.32 -18.55
CA CYS A 213 1.15 0.25 -18.00
C CYS A 213 2.36 -0.49 -18.57
N GLU A 214 3.26 0.25 -19.24
CA GLU A 214 4.49 -0.25 -19.85
C GLU A 214 5.66 0.42 -19.11
N LEU A 215 6.21 -0.29 -18.12
CA LEU A 215 7.16 0.28 -17.18
C LEU A 215 8.55 -0.32 -17.35
N THR A 216 9.57 0.52 -17.25
CA THR A 216 10.97 0.08 -17.22
C THR A 216 11.40 -0.11 -15.77
N GLY A 217 11.77 -1.32 -15.39
CA GLY A 217 12.30 -1.66 -14.08
C GLY A 217 13.69 -1.07 -13.85
N PRO A 218 14.19 -1.10 -12.61
CA PRO A 218 15.49 -0.51 -12.24
C PRO A 218 16.67 -1.17 -12.97
N ASP A 219 16.54 -2.44 -13.33
CA ASP A 219 17.57 -3.21 -14.05
C ASP A 219 17.39 -3.15 -15.58
N GLY A 220 16.47 -2.32 -16.08
CA GLY A 220 16.17 -2.16 -17.51
C GLY A 220 15.12 -3.13 -18.06
N ASP A 221 14.62 -4.05 -17.27
CA ASP A 221 13.57 -4.98 -17.65
C ASP A 221 12.26 -4.26 -17.98
N GLN A 222 11.53 -4.75 -18.99
CA GLN A 222 10.21 -4.22 -19.30
C GLN A 222 9.13 -4.97 -18.51
N TRP A 223 8.28 -4.21 -17.83
CA TRP A 223 7.17 -4.72 -17.06
C TRP A 223 5.84 -4.21 -17.62
N ASP A 224 5.04 -5.14 -18.07
CA ASP A 224 3.77 -4.85 -18.70
C ASP A 224 2.61 -5.27 -17.81
N PHE A 225 1.66 -4.37 -17.59
CA PHE A 225 0.45 -4.60 -16.80
C PHE A 225 -0.78 -4.09 -17.55
N GLY A 226 -1.91 -4.77 -17.35
CA GLY A 226 -3.16 -4.43 -18.02
C GLY A 226 -3.26 -4.99 -19.44
N PRO A 227 -4.45 -4.88 -20.08
CA PRO A 227 -4.69 -5.44 -21.41
C PRO A 227 -3.82 -4.78 -22.47
N ALA A 228 -3.28 -5.59 -23.39
CA ALA A 228 -2.41 -5.10 -24.47
C ALA A 228 -3.14 -4.14 -25.43
N GLU A 229 -4.45 -4.37 -25.60
CA GLU A 229 -5.33 -3.61 -26.50
C GLU A 229 -5.92 -2.35 -25.85
N ALA A 230 -5.57 -2.02 -24.59
CA ALA A 230 -6.07 -0.83 -23.94
C ALA A 230 -5.70 0.45 -24.72
N GLU A 231 -6.69 1.32 -24.95
CA GLU A 231 -6.48 2.61 -25.61
C GLU A 231 -5.67 3.58 -24.77
N SER A 232 -5.78 3.46 -23.45
CA SER A 232 -5.06 4.31 -22.48
C SER A 232 -3.78 3.63 -22.04
N ARG A 233 -2.64 4.36 -22.11
CA ARG A 233 -1.32 3.85 -21.77
C ARG A 233 -0.56 4.78 -20.84
N ILE A 234 0.16 4.20 -19.89
CA ILE A 234 1.12 4.88 -19.01
C ILE A 234 2.48 4.21 -19.23
N CYS A 235 3.48 5.01 -19.61
CA CYS A 235 4.82 4.50 -19.91
C CYS A 235 5.88 5.26 -19.13
N GLY A 236 6.98 4.58 -18.74
CA GLY A 236 8.15 5.20 -18.14
C GLY A 236 8.79 4.37 -17.02
N ALA A 237 9.56 5.03 -16.14
CA ALA A 237 10.27 4.36 -15.07
C ALA A 237 9.32 3.78 -14.01
N ALA A 238 9.50 2.50 -13.66
CA ALA A 238 8.69 1.82 -12.65
C ALA A 238 8.78 2.50 -11.27
N GLY A 239 9.96 2.97 -10.88
CA GLY A 239 10.15 3.70 -9.63
C GLY A 239 9.34 4.99 -9.55
N ALA A 240 9.24 5.74 -10.66
CA ALA A 240 8.39 6.93 -10.73
C ALA A 240 6.90 6.56 -10.60
N PHE A 241 6.45 5.51 -11.30
CA PHE A 241 5.07 5.02 -11.21
C PHE A 241 4.71 4.57 -9.79
N CYS A 242 5.57 3.79 -9.14
CA CYS A 242 5.36 3.33 -7.77
C CYS A 242 5.31 4.51 -6.78
N ARG A 243 6.15 5.56 -6.95
CA ARG A 243 6.12 6.76 -6.10
C ARG A 243 4.83 7.55 -6.30
N VAL A 244 4.32 7.66 -7.53
CA VAL A 244 3.01 8.28 -7.77
C VAL A 244 1.91 7.47 -7.08
N ALA A 245 1.91 6.16 -7.24
CA ALA A 245 0.92 5.28 -6.63
C ALA A 245 0.99 5.29 -5.09
N ALA A 246 2.18 5.43 -4.51
CA ALA A 246 2.38 5.58 -3.07
C ALA A 246 2.16 7.03 -2.57
N GLN A 247 1.77 7.97 -3.45
CA GLN A 247 1.55 9.39 -3.12
C GLN A 247 2.83 10.11 -2.61
N ARG A 248 4.02 9.67 -3.08
CA ARG A 248 5.33 10.27 -2.76
C ARG A 248 5.90 11.09 -3.91
N LEU A 249 5.15 11.17 -5.02
CA LEU A 249 5.52 11.95 -6.20
C LEU A 249 4.23 12.43 -6.90
N ALA A 250 4.15 13.69 -7.22
CA ALA A 250 3.03 14.20 -8.03
C ALA A 250 3.10 13.63 -9.45
N ALA A 251 1.94 13.30 -10.03
CA ALA A 251 1.86 12.75 -11.37
C ALA A 251 2.57 13.62 -12.41
N GLU A 252 2.42 14.93 -12.30
CA GLU A 252 3.00 15.95 -13.19
C GLU A 252 4.52 16.05 -13.09
N ALA A 253 5.09 15.67 -11.95
CA ALA A 253 6.54 15.68 -11.70
C ALA A 253 7.21 14.34 -11.99
N SER A 254 6.43 13.30 -12.35
CA SER A 254 6.92 11.92 -12.46
C SER A 254 7.76 11.63 -13.70
N GLY A 255 7.63 12.45 -14.75
CA GLY A 255 8.23 12.18 -16.05
C GLY A 255 7.58 11.00 -16.80
N LEU A 256 6.46 10.45 -16.31
CA LEU A 256 5.71 9.40 -16.97
C LEU A 256 4.92 9.96 -18.14
N THR A 257 4.81 9.19 -19.21
CA THR A 257 3.99 9.52 -20.37
C THR A 257 2.63 8.86 -20.22
N ALA A 258 1.55 9.66 -20.31
CA ALA A 258 0.17 9.18 -20.30
C ALA A 258 -0.49 9.51 -21.64
N THR A 259 -0.95 8.50 -22.38
CA THR A 259 -1.58 8.64 -23.70
C THR A 259 -2.92 7.93 -23.72
N GLY A 260 -3.86 8.45 -24.55
CA GLY A 260 -5.22 7.93 -24.61
C GLY A 260 -6.19 8.63 -23.65
N PRO A 261 -7.50 8.29 -23.72
CA PRO A 261 -8.55 9.09 -23.10
C PRO A 261 -8.51 9.14 -21.56
N ASP A 262 -8.09 8.05 -20.90
CA ASP A 262 -8.19 7.91 -19.45
C ASP A 262 -6.83 7.86 -18.74
N ALA A 263 -5.71 7.79 -19.46
CA ALA A 263 -4.38 7.56 -18.88
C ALA A 263 -3.95 8.66 -17.89
N ALA A 264 -4.18 9.92 -18.22
CA ALA A 264 -3.86 11.04 -17.35
C ALA A 264 -4.72 11.03 -16.06
N THR A 265 -5.99 10.65 -16.17
CA THR A 265 -6.86 10.46 -15.02
C THR A 265 -6.42 9.28 -14.18
N ALA A 266 -6.12 8.13 -14.80
CA ALA A 266 -5.60 6.96 -14.12
C ALA A 266 -4.32 7.28 -13.34
N LEU A 267 -3.37 8.02 -13.95
CA LEU A 267 -2.13 8.41 -13.31
C LEU A 267 -2.35 9.32 -12.07
N ARG A 268 -3.37 10.17 -12.09
CA ARG A 268 -3.72 10.99 -10.91
C ARG A 268 -4.46 10.21 -9.81
N LEU A 269 -5.19 9.17 -10.19
CA LEU A 269 -6.01 8.39 -9.26
C LEU A 269 -5.28 7.18 -8.69
N VAL A 270 -4.23 6.68 -9.37
CA VAL A 270 -3.52 5.47 -8.97
C VAL A 270 -3.01 5.56 -7.52
N ARG A 271 -3.23 4.47 -6.77
CA ARG A 271 -2.77 4.34 -5.38
C ARG A 271 -2.54 2.87 -5.01
N THR A 272 -1.67 2.63 -4.04
CA THR A 272 -1.35 1.29 -3.53
C THR A 272 -2.21 0.90 -2.33
N TYR A 273 -3.02 1.82 -1.82
CA TYR A 273 -3.94 1.61 -0.69
C TYR A 273 -5.34 2.12 -1.03
N ALA A 274 -6.35 1.65 -0.31
CA ALA A 274 -7.76 1.97 -0.52
C ALA A 274 -8.28 2.94 0.54
#